data_d8401bb2b1922b834ee96677e4a2609d
#
_entry.id   d8401bb2b1922b834ee96677e4a2609d
#
_cell.length_a   1.000
_cell.length_b   1.000
_cell.length_c   1.000
_cell.angle_alpha   90.00
_cell.angle_beta   90.00
_cell.angle_gamma   90.00
#
_symmetry.space_group_name_H-M   'P 1'
#
loop_
_entity.id
_entity.type
_entity.pdbx_description
1 polymer ?
#
loop_
_entity_poly.entity_id
_entity_poly.type
_entity_poly.pdbx_seq_one_letter_code
_entity_poly.pdbx_strand_id
1 'polypeptide(L)'
;MLDHGARQHASFASPVYRELAYKMIEKLAQHYGNDSRIIGWQLDNEPAVQFDYNPKAELAFRDFLREKYHHDIKALNDAWGTAFWSEVYSSFDEITLPKTAQMFMNHHQILDYRRFAASQTNDFLNEQCLLIKKYAKNQWVTTNYIPNYEEGHIGGSPALDFQSYTRYMVYGDNEGIGRRGYRVGNPLRIAFANDFFRPIQGTYGVMELQPGQVNW
;
A
#
# COMPACT_ATOMS: atom_id res chain seq x y z
N MET A 1 -8.33 8.99 -13.15
CA MET A 1 -8.52 7.55 -13.45
C MET A 1 -7.16 7.05 -13.87
N LEU A 2 -6.72 5.93 -13.31
CA LEU A 2 -5.51 5.28 -13.81
C LEU A 2 -5.82 4.72 -15.19
N ASP A 3 -4.87 4.78 -16.10
CA ASP A 3 -5.00 4.13 -17.40
C ASP A 3 -5.03 2.61 -17.25
N HIS A 4 -5.62 1.93 -18.21
CA HIS A 4 -5.62 0.48 -18.22
C HIS A 4 -4.19 -0.05 -18.30
N GLY A 5 -3.74 -0.68 -17.22
CA GLY A 5 -2.45 -1.32 -17.15
C GLY A 5 -2.58 -2.85 -17.17
N ALA A 6 -1.46 -3.52 -17.09
CA ALA A 6 -1.42 -4.98 -17.01
C ALA A 6 -2.00 -5.50 -15.68
N ARG A 7 -1.88 -4.73 -14.59
CA ARG A 7 -2.32 -5.09 -13.23
C ARG A 7 -2.76 -3.83 -12.47
N GLN A 8 -3.64 -3.99 -11.48
CA GLN A 8 -3.97 -2.99 -10.46
C GLN A 8 -4.40 -1.61 -11.02
N HIS A 9 -5.60 -1.52 -11.53
CA HIS A 9 -6.17 -0.26 -12.02
C HIS A 9 -7.43 0.18 -11.24
N ALA A 10 -7.78 -0.51 -10.16
CA ALA A 10 -8.89 -0.12 -9.30
C ALA A 10 -8.46 0.97 -8.30
N SER A 11 -9.36 1.91 -8.04
CA SER A 11 -9.14 2.96 -7.04
C SER A 11 -9.56 2.49 -5.66
N PHE A 12 -8.67 2.47 -4.69
CA PHE A 12 -9.02 2.21 -3.29
C PHE A 12 -9.80 3.34 -2.62
N ALA A 13 -9.82 4.52 -3.20
CA ALA A 13 -10.69 5.61 -2.80
C ALA A 13 -12.14 5.47 -3.33
N SER A 14 -12.44 4.43 -4.14
CA SER A 14 -13.77 4.19 -4.69
C SER A 14 -14.65 3.40 -3.72
N PRO A 15 -15.73 3.99 -3.17
CA PRO A 15 -16.66 3.25 -2.29
C PRO A 15 -17.30 2.06 -3.00
N VAL A 16 -17.62 2.21 -4.28
CA VAL A 16 -18.23 1.13 -5.08
C VAL A 16 -17.28 -0.05 -5.24
N TYR A 17 -16.00 0.22 -5.48
CA TYR A 17 -15.00 -0.84 -5.57
C TYR A 17 -14.87 -1.59 -4.24
N ARG A 18 -14.75 -0.86 -3.12
CA ARG A 18 -14.67 -1.45 -1.77
C ARG A 18 -15.91 -2.30 -1.46
N GLU A 19 -17.11 -1.77 -1.72
CA GLU A 19 -18.37 -2.51 -1.50
C GLU A 19 -18.39 -3.85 -2.24
N LEU A 20 -18.02 -3.86 -3.53
CA LEU A 20 -18.01 -5.08 -4.34
C LEU A 20 -16.93 -6.06 -3.86
N ALA A 21 -15.74 -5.58 -3.53
CA ALA A 21 -14.68 -6.41 -2.98
C ALA A 21 -15.10 -7.05 -1.65
N TYR A 22 -15.69 -6.27 -0.74
CA TYR A 22 -16.11 -6.78 0.57
C TYR A 22 -17.26 -7.79 0.45
N LYS A 23 -18.19 -7.60 -0.47
CA LYS A 23 -19.23 -8.61 -0.74
C LYS A 23 -18.63 -9.95 -1.16
N MET A 24 -17.62 -9.93 -2.02
CA MET A 24 -16.93 -11.14 -2.47
C MET A 24 -16.17 -11.79 -1.31
N ILE A 25 -15.38 -11.02 -0.58
CA ILE A 25 -14.58 -11.48 0.56
C ILE A 25 -15.47 -12.07 1.63
N GLU A 26 -16.58 -11.42 1.97
CA GLU A 26 -17.52 -11.91 2.96
C GLU A 26 -18.11 -13.27 2.57
N LYS A 27 -18.48 -13.45 1.30
CA LYS A 27 -18.99 -14.73 0.81
C LYS A 27 -17.96 -15.84 0.89
N LEU A 28 -16.70 -15.53 0.54
CA LEU A 28 -15.61 -16.49 0.67
C LEU A 28 -15.36 -16.85 2.14
N ALA A 29 -15.33 -15.85 3.02
CA ALA A 29 -15.08 -16.07 4.45
C ALA A 29 -16.23 -16.85 5.12
N GLN A 30 -17.50 -16.59 4.76
CA GLN A 30 -18.65 -17.36 5.21
C GLN A 30 -18.58 -18.82 4.79
N HIS A 31 -18.09 -19.09 3.58
CA HIS A 31 -18.02 -20.44 3.05
C HIS A 31 -16.83 -21.23 3.59
N TYR A 32 -15.66 -20.60 3.68
CA TYR A 32 -14.40 -21.28 3.98
C TYR A 32 -13.85 -21.02 5.39
N GLY A 33 -14.42 -20.06 6.14
CA GLY A 33 -13.86 -19.63 7.42
C GLY A 33 -13.84 -20.69 8.52
N ASN A 34 -14.62 -21.78 8.38
CA ASN A 34 -14.64 -22.92 9.31
C ASN A 34 -14.06 -24.19 8.69
N ASP A 35 -13.49 -24.13 7.50
CA ASP A 35 -12.86 -25.30 6.87
C ASP A 35 -11.48 -25.54 7.47
N SER A 36 -11.32 -26.66 8.19
CA SER A 36 -10.08 -27.01 8.87
C SER A 36 -8.90 -27.31 7.94
N ARG A 37 -9.14 -27.46 6.65
CA ARG A 37 -8.11 -27.64 5.63
C ARG A 37 -7.44 -26.32 5.25
N ILE A 38 -8.08 -25.18 5.57
CA ILE A 38 -7.56 -23.85 5.29
C ILE A 38 -6.92 -23.30 6.57
N ILE A 39 -5.63 -23.01 6.51
CA ILE A 39 -4.86 -22.53 7.65
C ILE A 39 -4.78 -21.00 7.70
N GLY A 40 -5.02 -20.31 6.59
CA GLY A 40 -4.94 -18.86 6.54
C GLY A 40 -5.31 -18.27 5.18
N TRP A 41 -5.28 -16.95 5.13
CA TRP A 41 -5.72 -16.12 4.01
C TRP A 41 -4.61 -15.13 3.62
N GLN A 42 -4.32 -15.05 2.34
CA GLN A 42 -3.53 -13.97 1.79
C GLN A 42 -4.46 -12.96 1.14
N LEU A 43 -4.42 -11.71 1.61
CA LEU A 43 -5.15 -10.58 1.05
C LEU A 43 -4.37 -9.99 -0.12
N ASP A 44 -5.06 -9.69 -1.18
CA ASP A 44 -4.49 -9.12 -2.39
C ASP A 44 -3.17 -9.79 -2.83
N ASN A 45 -2.60 -9.35 -3.92
CA ASN A 45 -1.27 -9.77 -4.33
C ASN A 45 -0.39 -8.55 -4.47
N GLU A 46 0.68 -8.50 -3.69
CA GLU A 46 1.69 -7.45 -3.77
C GLU A 46 1.07 -6.05 -3.74
N PRO A 47 0.25 -5.75 -2.69
CA PRO A 47 -0.42 -4.46 -2.65
C PRO A 47 0.60 -3.34 -2.60
N ALA A 48 0.49 -2.42 -3.55
CA ALA A 48 1.32 -1.23 -3.67
C ALA A 48 0.53 0.01 -3.28
N VAL A 49 1.22 1.09 -2.96
CA VAL A 49 0.60 2.40 -2.83
C VAL A 49 0.07 2.85 -4.18
N GLN A 50 -1.22 3.16 -4.24
CA GLN A 50 -1.86 3.63 -5.46
C GLN A 50 -1.90 5.16 -5.48
N PHE A 51 -1.16 5.75 -6.40
CA PHE A 51 -1.24 7.17 -6.68
C PHE A 51 -2.40 7.44 -7.66
N ASP A 52 -3.55 7.70 -7.10
CA ASP A 52 -4.80 7.90 -7.85
C ASP A 52 -5.13 9.38 -7.97
N TYR A 53 -5.34 9.85 -9.20
CA TYR A 53 -5.58 11.25 -9.51
C TYR A 53 -7.00 11.53 -10.00
N ASN A 54 -7.94 10.64 -9.71
CA ASN A 54 -9.33 10.84 -10.06
C ASN A 54 -10.05 11.82 -9.11
N PRO A 55 -11.22 12.37 -9.49
CA PRO A 55 -11.93 13.32 -8.64
C PRO A 55 -12.35 12.78 -7.26
N LYS A 56 -12.62 11.47 -7.13
CA LYS A 56 -12.96 10.86 -5.84
C LYS A 56 -11.75 10.78 -4.92
N ALA A 57 -10.59 10.46 -5.47
CA ALA A 57 -9.34 10.49 -4.72
C ALA A 57 -8.99 11.91 -4.25
N GLU A 58 -9.30 12.94 -5.06
CA GLU A 58 -9.12 14.33 -4.65
C GLU A 58 -10.01 14.72 -3.48
N LEU A 59 -11.28 14.34 -3.50
CA LEU A 59 -12.19 14.58 -2.38
C LEU A 59 -11.71 13.85 -1.12
N ALA A 60 -11.36 12.57 -1.24
CA ALA A 60 -10.85 11.78 -0.12
C ALA A 60 -9.52 12.35 0.44
N PHE A 61 -8.65 12.90 -0.42
CA PHE A 61 -7.44 13.57 0.03
C PHE A 61 -7.73 14.85 0.81
N ARG A 62 -8.70 15.65 0.39
CA ARG A 62 -9.15 16.84 1.14
C ARG A 62 -9.70 16.46 2.51
N ASP A 63 -10.48 15.39 2.60
CA ASP A 63 -10.99 14.88 3.88
C ASP A 63 -9.85 14.39 4.78
N PHE A 64 -8.90 13.63 4.24
CA PHE A 64 -7.69 13.25 4.96
C PHE A 64 -6.92 14.46 5.51
N LEU A 65 -6.78 15.53 4.74
CA LEU A 65 -6.10 16.74 5.19
C LEU A 65 -6.90 17.48 6.26
N ARG A 66 -8.23 17.53 6.15
CA ARG A 66 -9.10 18.11 7.19
C ARG A 66 -8.88 17.42 8.54
N GLU A 67 -8.92 16.11 8.55
CA GLU A 67 -8.68 15.32 9.77
C GLU A 67 -7.26 15.55 10.30
N LYS A 68 -6.25 15.45 9.43
CA LYS A 68 -4.84 15.60 9.80
C LYS A 68 -4.53 16.96 10.42
N TYR A 69 -5.11 18.01 9.91
CA TYR A 69 -4.90 19.39 10.36
C TYR A 69 -6.03 19.93 11.23
N HIS A 70 -6.88 19.04 11.78
CA HIS A 70 -7.95 19.38 12.73
C HIS A 70 -8.89 20.48 12.20
N HIS A 71 -9.22 20.43 10.92
CA HIS A 71 -10.04 21.42 10.20
C HIS A 71 -9.48 22.85 10.23
N ASP A 72 -8.22 23.03 10.58
CA ASP A 72 -7.54 24.33 10.60
C ASP A 72 -6.68 24.52 9.34
N ILE A 73 -7.20 25.31 8.39
CA ILE A 73 -6.49 25.63 7.14
C ILE A 73 -5.20 26.42 7.39
N LYS A 74 -5.15 27.19 8.49
CA LYS A 74 -3.95 27.93 8.86
C LYS A 74 -2.84 26.95 9.28
N ALA A 75 -3.17 25.94 10.07
CA ALA A 75 -2.22 24.88 10.45
C ALA A 75 -1.65 24.16 9.23
N LEU A 76 -2.48 23.87 8.21
CA LEU A 76 -2.00 23.31 6.95
C LEU A 76 -1.06 24.26 6.23
N ASN A 77 -1.44 25.53 6.07
CA ASN A 77 -0.63 26.54 5.40
C ASN A 77 0.74 26.71 6.07
N ASP A 78 0.77 26.77 7.39
CA ASP A 78 2.01 26.87 8.17
C ASP A 78 2.88 25.62 7.98
N ALA A 79 2.29 24.43 8.01
CA ALA A 79 3.00 23.17 7.84
C ALA A 79 3.56 22.97 6.42
N TRP A 80 2.83 23.45 5.41
CA TRP A 80 3.27 23.38 4.01
C TRP A 80 4.16 24.54 3.57
N GLY A 81 4.28 25.59 4.40
CA GLY A 81 5.06 26.77 4.08
C GLY A 81 4.51 27.57 2.89
N THR A 82 3.19 27.60 2.74
CA THR A 82 2.50 28.15 1.55
C THR A 82 2.66 29.65 1.40
N ALA A 83 3.06 30.36 2.46
CA ALA A 83 3.38 31.79 2.38
C ALA A 83 4.53 32.07 1.40
N PHE A 84 5.42 31.11 1.22
CA PHE A 84 6.45 31.19 0.20
C PHE A 84 5.81 31.08 -1.18
N TRP A 85 6.09 31.99 -2.06
CA TRP A 85 5.48 32.12 -3.39
C TRP A 85 3.99 32.51 -3.40
N SER A 86 3.44 32.94 -2.25
CA SER A 86 2.02 33.34 -2.11
C SER A 86 1.03 32.23 -2.51
N GLU A 87 1.31 30.99 -2.13
CA GLU A 87 0.47 29.81 -2.43
C GLU A 87 -0.52 29.48 -1.30
N VAL A 88 -0.94 30.49 -0.51
CA VAL A 88 -1.80 30.32 0.66
C VAL A 88 -3.20 29.88 0.24
N TYR A 89 -3.68 28.80 0.84
CA TYR A 89 -5.06 28.32 0.67
C TYR A 89 -6.00 29.01 1.65
N SER A 90 -7.19 29.43 1.18
CA SER A 90 -8.27 29.98 2.01
C SER A 90 -9.16 28.86 2.58
N SER A 91 -9.24 27.74 1.91
CA SER A 91 -10.02 26.58 2.34
C SER A 91 -9.42 25.26 1.84
N PHE A 92 -9.79 24.15 2.48
CA PHE A 92 -9.41 22.81 2.01
C PHE A 92 -9.98 22.48 0.62
N ASP A 93 -11.07 23.12 0.21
CA ASP A 93 -11.72 22.86 -1.08
C ASP A 93 -10.90 23.38 -2.28
N GLU A 94 -9.97 24.28 -2.05
CA GLU A 94 -9.05 24.79 -3.07
C GLU A 94 -7.89 23.82 -3.35
N ILE A 95 -7.64 22.86 -2.44
CA ILE A 95 -6.52 21.96 -2.57
C ILE A 95 -6.80 20.92 -3.66
N THR A 96 -5.86 20.77 -4.58
CA THR A 96 -5.87 19.73 -5.62
C THR A 96 -4.84 18.67 -5.33
N LEU A 97 -4.97 17.52 -6.00
CA LEU A 97 -3.93 16.50 -5.96
C LEU A 97 -2.63 17.02 -6.60
N PRO A 98 -1.45 16.66 -6.07
CA PRO A 98 -0.16 17.08 -6.64
C PRO A 98 0.07 16.37 -7.98
N LYS A 99 -0.32 17.01 -9.07
CA LYS A 99 -0.13 16.49 -10.44
C LYS A 99 1.22 16.98 -10.97
N THR A 100 1.17 17.88 -11.92
CA THR A 100 2.37 18.48 -12.48
C THR A 100 2.29 19.99 -12.31
N ALA A 101 3.37 20.61 -11.84
CA ALA A 101 3.52 22.04 -11.80
C ALA A 101 4.55 22.49 -12.84
N GLN A 102 4.44 23.74 -13.28
CA GLN A 102 5.34 24.31 -14.31
C GLN A 102 6.81 24.35 -13.84
N MET A 103 7.03 24.57 -12.55
CA MET A 103 8.38 24.63 -11.97
C MET A 103 8.54 23.66 -10.81
N PHE A 104 8.08 24.01 -9.62
CA PHE A 104 8.27 23.24 -8.40
C PHE A 104 6.91 22.90 -7.79
N MET A 105 6.76 21.67 -7.35
CA MET A 105 5.62 21.25 -6.54
C MET A 105 5.95 21.44 -5.06
N ASN A 106 4.94 21.72 -4.24
CA ASN A 106 5.10 21.78 -2.79
C ASN A 106 5.46 20.37 -2.26
N HIS A 107 6.66 20.23 -1.71
CA HIS A 107 7.15 18.94 -1.21
C HIS A 107 6.34 18.40 -0.02
N HIS A 108 5.77 19.28 0.81
CA HIS A 108 4.92 18.89 1.93
C HIS A 108 3.58 18.35 1.44
N GLN A 109 3.00 18.97 0.41
CA GLN A 109 1.80 18.46 -0.25
C GLN A 109 2.05 17.08 -0.85
N ILE A 110 3.18 16.87 -1.53
CA ILE A 110 3.57 15.56 -2.09
C ILE A 110 3.70 14.54 -0.97
N LEU A 111 4.35 14.88 0.15
CA LEU A 111 4.51 13.98 1.28
C LEU A 111 3.17 13.59 1.89
N ASP A 112 2.27 14.54 2.06
CA ASP A 112 0.93 14.26 2.59
C ASP A 112 0.08 13.44 1.62
N TYR A 113 0.24 13.66 0.33
CA TYR A 113 -0.42 12.81 -0.67
C TYR A 113 0.12 11.37 -0.66
N ARG A 114 1.43 11.19 -0.49
CA ARG A 114 2.01 9.84 -0.31
C ARG A 114 1.49 9.15 0.95
N ARG A 115 1.37 9.87 2.06
CA ARG A 115 0.77 9.37 3.31
C ARG A 115 -0.70 8.98 3.14
N PHE A 116 -1.47 9.84 2.46
CA PHE A 116 -2.85 9.54 2.09
C PHE A 116 -2.94 8.28 1.22
N ALA A 117 -2.14 8.18 0.16
CA ALA A 117 -2.16 7.02 -0.71
C ALA A 117 -1.78 5.73 0.04
N ALA A 118 -0.80 5.79 0.94
CA ALA A 118 -0.45 4.69 1.82
C ALA A 118 -1.60 4.31 2.78
N SER A 119 -2.28 5.29 3.38
CA SER A 119 -3.43 5.01 4.26
C SER A 119 -4.57 4.32 3.52
N GLN A 120 -4.86 4.72 2.28
CA GLN A 120 -5.90 4.06 1.48
C GLN A 120 -5.63 2.55 1.26
N THR A 121 -4.38 2.19 1.02
CA THR A 121 -3.96 0.78 0.92
C THR A 121 -4.11 0.06 2.26
N ASN A 122 -3.62 0.67 3.33
CA ASN A 122 -3.67 0.10 4.67
C ASN A 122 -5.11 -0.09 5.17
N ASP A 123 -5.97 0.91 4.98
CA ASP A 123 -7.39 0.84 5.36
C ASP A 123 -8.09 -0.28 4.61
N PHE A 124 -7.84 -0.39 3.30
CA PHE A 124 -8.44 -1.44 2.49
C PHE A 124 -8.01 -2.84 2.96
N LEU A 125 -6.74 -3.05 3.30
CA LEU A 125 -6.23 -4.31 3.84
C LEU A 125 -6.80 -4.60 5.24
N ASN A 126 -6.85 -3.60 6.12
CA ASN A 126 -7.41 -3.74 7.47
C ASN A 126 -8.89 -4.13 7.43
N GLU A 127 -9.69 -3.46 6.62
CA GLU A 127 -11.12 -3.74 6.48
C GLU A 127 -11.37 -5.15 5.95
N GLN A 128 -10.61 -5.60 4.95
CA GLN A 128 -10.66 -6.98 4.44
C GLN A 128 -10.30 -7.98 5.54
N CYS A 129 -9.22 -7.75 6.27
CA CYS A 129 -8.77 -8.61 7.35
C CYS A 129 -9.84 -8.74 8.43
N LEU A 130 -10.37 -7.64 8.90
CA LEU A 130 -11.41 -7.61 9.93
C LEU A 130 -12.69 -8.32 9.47
N LEU A 131 -13.03 -8.20 8.20
CA LEU A 131 -14.18 -8.89 7.61
C LEU A 131 -13.98 -10.41 7.58
N ILE A 132 -12.81 -10.88 7.15
CA ILE A 132 -12.48 -12.32 7.17
C ILE A 132 -12.53 -12.86 8.60
N LYS A 133 -11.94 -12.14 9.56
CA LYS A 133 -11.89 -12.55 10.96
C LYS A 133 -13.25 -12.65 11.67
N LYS A 134 -14.31 -12.10 11.10
CA LYS A 134 -15.68 -12.35 11.60
C LYS A 134 -16.09 -13.82 11.47
N TYR A 135 -15.62 -14.50 10.44
CA TYR A 135 -16.01 -15.87 10.09
C TYR A 135 -14.88 -16.89 10.27
N ALA A 136 -13.63 -16.48 10.09
CA ALA A 136 -12.43 -17.31 10.09
C ALA A 136 -11.60 -17.10 11.37
N LYS A 137 -12.12 -17.56 12.51
CA LYS A 137 -11.53 -17.28 13.84
C LYS A 137 -10.20 -17.98 14.09
N ASN A 138 -9.97 -19.13 13.47
CA ASN A 138 -8.82 -19.99 13.69
C ASN A 138 -7.83 -19.99 12.50
N GLN A 139 -8.03 -19.10 11.55
CA GLN A 139 -7.21 -18.96 10.35
C GLN A 139 -6.49 -17.63 10.40
N TRP A 140 -5.19 -17.63 10.14
CA TRP A 140 -4.42 -16.38 10.07
C TRP A 140 -4.72 -15.59 8.79
N VAL A 141 -4.49 -14.29 8.83
CA VAL A 141 -4.66 -13.39 7.69
C VAL A 141 -3.39 -12.56 7.51
N THR A 142 -2.85 -12.55 6.30
CA THR A 142 -1.67 -11.77 5.92
C THR A 142 -1.81 -11.23 4.50
N THR A 143 -0.80 -10.51 4.01
CA THR A 143 -0.61 -10.14 2.60
C THR A 143 0.86 -10.26 2.23
N ASN A 144 1.18 -10.32 0.95
CA ASN A 144 2.56 -10.40 0.46
C ASN A 144 3.03 -9.05 -0.10
N TYR A 145 3.66 -8.24 0.70
CA TYR A 145 4.25 -6.98 0.21
C TYR A 145 5.46 -7.23 -0.70
N ILE A 146 5.68 -6.32 -1.65
CA ILE A 146 7.01 -6.19 -2.26
C ILE A 146 7.79 -5.22 -1.37
N PRO A 147 8.99 -5.58 -0.89
CA PRO A 147 9.82 -4.70 -0.08
C PRO A 147 10.36 -3.53 -0.90
N ASN A 148 9.48 -2.60 -1.22
CA ASN A 148 9.80 -1.33 -1.85
C ASN A 148 9.96 -0.28 -0.75
N TYR A 149 11.16 0.20 -0.55
CA TYR A 149 11.51 1.07 0.56
C TYR A 149 10.98 2.50 0.41
N GLU A 150 10.42 2.82 -0.75
CA GLU A 150 9.87 4.13 -1.06
C GLU A 150 8.39 4.28 -0.65
N GLU A 151 7.71 3.18 -0.37
CA GLU A 151 6.28 3.15 -0.13
C GLU A 151 5.99 2.96 1.36
N GLY A 152 5.46 3.98 2.00
CA GLY A 152 5.21 4.01 3.45
C GLY A 152 4.00 3.21 3.94
N HIS A 153 3.52 2.20 3.19
CA HIS A 153 2.34 1.41 3.59
C HIS A 153 2.69 0.13 4.37
N ILE A 154 3.89 -0.40 4.20
CA ILE A 154 4.32 -1.63 4.88
C ILE A 154 4.34 -1.40 6.39
N GLY A 155 3.69 -2.29 7.12
CA GLY A 155 3.52 -2.17 8.58
C GLY A 155 2.33 -1.32 9.02
N GLY A 156 1.65 -0.63 8.12
CA GLY A 156 0.48 0.18 8.42
C GLY A 156 -0.85 -0.59 8.51
N SER A 157 -0.82 -1.93 8.43
CA SER A 157 -2.00 -2.80 8.53
C SER A 157 -1.95 -3.67 9.79
N PRO A 158 -2.24 -3.10 10.98
CA PRO A 158 -2.12 -3.81 12.27
C PRO A 158 -3.16 -4.91 12.46
N ALA A 159 -4.21 -4.98 11.65
CA ALA A 159 -5.21 -6.04 11.71
C ALA A 159 -4.68 -7.38 11.21
N LEU A 160 -3.64 -7.40 10.40
CA LEU A 160 -2.99 -8.62 9.93
C LEU A 160 -2.34 -9.37 11.10
N ASP A 161 -2.38 -10.70 11.07
CA ASP A 161 -1.76 -11.52 12.10
C ASP A 161 -0.23 -11.46 12.06
N PHE A 162 0.32 -11.28 10.88
CA PHE A 162 1.73 -10.98 10.65
C PHE A 162 1.91 -10.31 9.29
N GLN A 163 3.00 -9.58 9.16
CA GLN A 163 3.40 -9.02 7.86
C GLN A 163 4.17 -10.07 7.07
N SER A 164 3.93 -10.15 5.76
CA SER A 164 4.72 -11.02 4.91
C SER A 164 5.08 -10.34 3.58
N TYR A 165 5.98 -10.94 2.84
CA TYR A 165 6.50 -10.33 1.63
C TYR A 165 6.82 -11.36 0.55
N THR A 166 6.93 -10.88 -0.67
CA THR A 166 7.42 -11.60 -1.84
C THR A 166 8.89 -11.28 -2.04
N ARG A 167 9.74 -12.31 -2.18
CA ARG A 167 11.14 -12.12 -2.51
C ARG A 167 11.67 -13.21 -3.40
N TYR A 168 11.98 -12.83 -4.61
CA TYR A 168 12.70 -13.71 -5.53
C TYR A 168 14.21 -13.58 -5.29
N MET A 169 14.89 -14.72 -5.17
CA MET A 169 16.32 -14.75 -4.92
C MET A 169 17.11 -14.20 -6.10
N VAL A 170 16.62 -14.44 -7.30
CA VAL A 170 17.21 -13.97 -8.55
C VAL A 170 16.14 -13.21 -9.32
N TYR A 171 16.30 -11.91 -9.41
CA TYR A 171 15.37 -11.06 -10.13
C TYR A 171 16.11 -10.19 -11.13
N GLY A 172 15.71 -10.26 -12.40
CA GLY A 172 16.08 -9.32 -13.44
C GLY A 172 17.59 -9.22 -13.76
N ASP A 173 17.88 -8.59 -14.86
CA ASP A 173 19.22 -8.50 -15.43
C ASP A 173 20.11 -7.38 -14.93
N ASN A 174 19.56 -6.45 -14.17
CA ASN A 174 20.18 -5.14 -14.00
C ASN A 174 21.08 -5.02 -12.78
N GLU A 175 21.25 -6.07 -12.00
CA GLU A 175 22.07 -5.99 -10.78
C GLU A 175 23.38 -6.76 -10.84
N GLY A 176 24.06 -6.58 -11.96
CA GLY A 176 25.50 -6.37 -11.96
C GLY A 176 26.43 -7.51 -11.53
N ILE A 177 26.02 -8.77 -11.53
CA ILE A 177 27.02 -9.84 -11.43
C ILE A 177 26.79 -10.85 -12.54
N GLY A 178 27.43 -10.63 -13.65
CA GLY A 178 27.77 -11.63 -14.64
C GLY A 178 26.70 -11.91 -15.70
N ARG A 179 26.88 -11.35 -16.85
CA ARG A 179 26.19 -11.68 -18.12
C ARG A 179 26.38 -13.14 -18.59
N ARG A 180 26.76 -14.06 -17.72
CA ARG A 180 27.02 -15.46 -18.08
C ARG A 180 26.41 -16.43 -17.10
N GLY A 181 25.27 -16.97 -17.44
CA GLY A 181 24.80 -18.34 -17.12
C GLY A 181 24.30 -18.65 -15.72
N TYR A 182 24.83 -18.07 -14.67
CA TYR A 182 24.39 -18.30 -13.28
C TYR A 182 24.14 -16.98 -12.58
N ARG A 183 22.87 -16.69 -12.34
CA ARG A 183 22.48 -15.52 -11.58
C ARG A 183 22.46 -15.88 -10.10
N VAL A 184 23.38 -15.34 -9.36
CA VAL A 184 23.38 -15.47 -7.91
C VAL A 184 22.52 -14.35 -7.33
N GLY A 185 21.54 -14.70 -6.50
CA GLY A 185 20.73 -13.70 -5.80
C GLY A 185 21.60 -12.78 -4.94
N ASN A 186 21.16 -11.54 -4.78
CA ASN A 186 21.86 -10.60 -3.91
C ASN A 186 21.52 -10.90 -2.43
N PRO A 187 22.43 -11.50 -1.64
CA PRO A 187 22.17 -11.88 -0.27
C PRO A 187 21.88 -10.68 0.64
N LEU A 188 22.43 -9.51 0.34
CA LEU A 188 22.21 -8.29 1.12
C LEU A 188 20.74 -7.82 1.01
N ARG A 189 20.12 -7.95 -0.16
CA ARG A 189 18.70 -7.61 -0.33
C ARG A 189 17.80 -8.56 0.43
N ILE A 190 18.14 -9.85 0.45
CA ILE A 190 17.40 -10.84 1.20
C ILE A 190 17.54 -10.57 2.70
N ALA A 191 18.74 -10.36 3.18
CA ALA A 191 19.02 -10.00 4.57
C ALA A 191 18.28 -8.71 4.98
N PHE A 192 18.36 -7.68 4.15
CA PHE A 192 17.67 -6.44 4.41
C PHE A 192 16.15 -6.62 4.48
N ALA A 193 15.53 -7.37 3.57
CA ALA A 193 14.09 -7.62 3.62
C ALA A 193 13.70 -8.33 4.92
N ASN A 194 14.44 -9.36 5.33
CA ASN A 194 14.21 -10.05 6.59
C ASN A 194 14.32 -9.11 7.80
N ASP A 195 15.37 -8.29 7.84
CA ASP A 195 15.60 -7.35 8.95
C ASP A 195 14.59 -6.20 8.95
N PHE A 196 14.09 -5.81 7.79
CA PHE A 196 13.03 -4.81 7.66
C PHE A 196 11.69 -5.30 8.22
N PHE A 197 11.30 -6.55 7.91
CA PHE A 197 10.01 -7.09 8.35
C PHE A 197 10.00 -7.58 9.80
N ARG A 198 11.13 -8.05 10.31
CA ARG A 198 11.25 -8.61 11.68
C ARG A 198 10.75 -7.68 12.79
N PRO A 199 11.09 -6.37 12.81
CA PRO A 199 10.69 -5.48 13.90
C PRO A 199 9.23 -5.03 13.84
N ILE A 200 8.51 -5.25 12.73
CA ILE A 200 7.16 -4.70 12.56
C ILE A 200 6.18 -5.36 13.53
N GLN A 201 6.12 -6.70 13.56
CA GLN A 201 5.25 -7.48 14.45
C GLN A 201 5.96 -8.65 15.12
N GLY A 202 7.29 -8.69 15.10
CA GLY A 202 8.09 -9.77 15.69
C GLY A 202 8.12 -11.05 14.85
N THR A 203 7.03 -11.41 14.21
CA THR A 203 6.90 -12.55 13.29
C THR A 203 6.61 -12.04 11.89
N TYR A 204 7.23 -12.64 10.89
CA TYR A 204 6.97 -12.33 9.49
C TYR A 204 6.94 -13.59 8.63
N GLY A 205 6.35 -13.49 7.44
CA GLY A 205 6.31 -14.56 6.45
C GLY A 205 6.99 -14.17 5.15
N VAL A 206 7.40 -15.19 4.39
CA VAL A 206 7.79 -15.04 2.98
C VAL A 206 6.78 -15.85 2.18
N MET A 207 5.85 -15.17 1.53
CA MET A 207 4.73 -15.84 0.84
C MET A 207 5.11 -16.31 -0.56
N GLU A 208 6.01 -15.57 -1.21
CA GLU A 208 6.56 -15.98 -2.49
C GLU A 208 8.09 -16.02 -2.37
N LEU A 209 8.62 -17.21 -2.28
CA LEU A 209 10.06 -17.45 -2.28
C LEU A 209 10.40 -18.37 -3.44
N GLN A 210 11.20 -17.87 -4.35
CA GLN A 210 11.64 -18.66 -5.46
C GLN A 210 12.97 -19.38 -5.17
N PRO A 211 13.03 -20.70 -5.33
CA PRO A 211 14.26 -21.45 -5.08
C PRO A 211 15.27 -21.42 -6.26
N GLY A 212 14.89 -20.82 -7.38
CA GLY A 212 15.70 -20.79 -8.59
C GLY A 212 15.46 -19.56 -9.45
N GLN A 213 15.87 -19.59 -10.72
CA GLN A 213 15.69 -18.51 -11.66
C GLN A 213 14.23 -18.41 -12.12
N VAL A 214 13.65 -17.21 -12.08
CA VAL A 214 12.41 -16.89 -12.81
C VAL A 214 12.76 -16.43 -14.20
N ASN A 215 12.19 -17.07 -15.17
CA ASN A 215 12.22 -16.61 -16.57
C ASN A 215 10.94 -15.84 -16.84
N TRP A 216 11.04 -14.55 -16.82
CA TRP A 216 10.01 -13.63 -17.29
C TRP A 216 10.43 -13.08 -18.65
#